data_f25d541947c3fabdd59b51d632b2bee7
#
_entry.id   f25d541947c3fabdd59b51d632b2bee7
#
_cell.length_a   1.000
_cell.length_b   1.000
_cell.length_c   1.000
_cell.angle_alpha   90.00
_cell.angle_beta   90.00
_cell.angle_gamma   90.00
#
_symmetry.space_group_name_H-M   'P 1'
#
loop_
_entity.id
_entity.type
_entity.pdbx_description
1 polymer ?
#
loop_
_entity_poly.entity_id
_entity_poly.type
_entity_poly.pdbx_seq_one_letter_code
_entity_poly.pdbx_strand_id
1 'polypeptide(L)'
;HAGDMVEAQGITGGQLMDKIRKEAKTVIETLASGSFTAEAITSAMALSEAHGSDAWRATLKKLLLFVKEEMVPRIQGAKEELTHTMDALAGRYVEPGPSGSPNAGGVSLLPSGRNFYGTDPRTMPSPTGWQLGVKLGDRMIEKFIADQGKYPENIGMVLWSGPNMRSSGQDIAEFLYLLGVRPVWQKGSLRVTGLEVIPLTELKR
;
A
#
# COMPACT_ATOMS: atom_id res chain seq x y z
N HIS A 1 2.78 21.69 0.95
CA HIS A 1 3.48 20.49 0.47
C HIS A 1 4.46 19.95 1.51
N ALA A 2 4.86 18.66 1.44
CA ALA A 2 5.79 18.07 2.41
C ALA A 2 7.17 18.75 2.40
N GLY A 3 7.62 19.27 1.24
CA GLY A 3 8.84 20.03 1.11
C GLY A 3 8.82 21.33 1.92
N ASP A 4 7.75 22.08 1.83
CA ASP A 4 7.57 23.34 2.55
C ASP A 4 7.57 23.14 4.08
N MET A 5 7.03 22.01 4.56
CA MET A 5 7.06 21.65 5.98
C MET A 5 8.47 21.26 6.46
N VAL A 6 9.27 20.64 5.61
CA VAL A 6 10.66 20.30 5.91
C VAL A 6 11.49 21.57 6.07
N GLU A 7 11.37 22.52 5.15
CA GLU A 7 12.06 23.81 5.22
C GLU A 7 11.61 24.65 6.43
N ALA A 8 10.30 24.76 6.66
CA ALA A 8 9.75 25.54 7.76
C ALA A 8 10.13 25.02 9.16
N GLN A 9 10.33 23.69 9.31
CA GLN A 9 10.65 23.08 10.60
C GLN A 9 12.14 22.74 10.77
N GLY A 10 12.96 22.93 9.73
CA GLY A 10 14.40 22.60 9.78
C GLY A 10 14.69 21.12 10.03
N ILE A 11 13.76 20.22 9.65
CA ILE A 11 13.85 18.77 9.84
C ILE A 11 14.06 18.08 8.51
N THR A 12 14.62 16.85 8.56
CA THR A 12 14.76 16.03 7.36
C THR A 12 13.43 15.39 6.96
N GLY A 13 13.29 14.99 5.69
CA GLY A 13 12.11 14.26 5.22
C GLY A 13 11.86 12.96 6.01
N GLY A 14 12.91 12.27 6.46
CA GLY A 14 12.81 11.10 7.33
C GLY A 14 12.21 11.44 8.70
N GLN A 15 12.69 12.49 9.33
CA GLN A 15 12.18 12.98 10.62
C GLN A 15 10.70 13.42 10.51
N LEU A 16 10.32 14.07 9.40
CA LEU A 16 8.92 14.41 9.14
C LEU A 16 8.04 13.16 9.03
N MET A 17 8.49 12.14 8.31
CA MET A 17 7.77 10.87 8.18
C MET A 17 7.59 10.16 9.52
N ASP A 18 8.63 10.14 10.36
CA ASP A 18 8.55 9.54 11.69
C ASP A 18 7.60 10.32 12.62
N LYS A 19 7.60 11.65 12.53
CA LYS A 19 6.65 12.49 13.26
C LYS A 19 5.20 12.18 12.86
N ILE A 20 4.92 12.14 11.55
CA ILE A 20 3.58 11.82 11.03
C ILE A 20 3.15 10.40 11.46
N ARG A 21 4.04 9.41 11.41
CA ARG A 21 3.75 8.04 11.87
C ARG A 21 3.41 8.00 13.36
N LYS A 22 4.16 8.74 14.18
CA LYS A 22 3.91 8.82 15.62
C LYS A 22 2.56 9.47 15.93
N GLU A 23 2.24 10.56 15.26
CA GLU A 23 0.92 11.22 15.38
C GLU A 23 -0.22 10.30 14.95
N ALA A 24 -0.11 9.66 13.79
CA ALA A 24 -1.09 8.70 13.32
C ALA A 24 -1.28 7.52 14.28
N LYS A 25 -0.18 7.00 14.86
CA LYS A 25 -0.24 5.97 15.89
C LYS A 25 -1.03 6.44 17.12
N THR A 26 -0.74 7.64 17.63
CA THR A 26 -1.45 8.21 18.79
C THR A 26 -2.94 8.37 18.52
N VAL A 27 -3.32 8.83 17.31
CA VAL A 27 -4.73 8.96 16.90
C VAL A 27 -5.44 7.59 16.93
N ILE A 28 -4.81 6.55 16.38
CA ILE A 28 -5.38 5.20 16.37
C ILE A 28 -5.44 4.59 17.78
N GLU A 29 -4.41 4.79 18.61
CA GLU A 29 -4.39 4.31 20.01
C GLU A 29 -5.49 4.99 20.86
N THR A 30 -5.75 6.27 20.64
CA THR A 30 -6.86 6.99 21.29
C THR A 30 -8.20 6.45 20.84
N LEU A 31 -8.38 6.18 19.55
CA LEU A 31 -9.59 5.56 19.03
C LEU A 31 -9.81 4.15 19.63
N ALA A 32 -8.76 3.35 19.72
CA ALA A 32 -8.80 2.00 20.27
C ALA A 32 -9.08 1.98 21.77
N SER A 33 -8.43 2.85 22.56
CA SER A 33 -8.65 2.96 24.01
C SER A 33 -10.08 3.40 24.37
N GLY A 34 -10.70 4.20 23.48
CA GLY A 34 -12.12 4.57 23.58
C GLY A 34 -13.07 3.54 22.94
N SER A 35 -12.62 2.29 22.72
CA SER A 35 -13.44 1.19 22.18
C SER A 35 -14.16 1.55 20.86
N PHE A 36 -13.53 2.40 20.05
CA PHE A 36 -14.05 2.84 18.74
C PHE A 36 -15.44 3.50 18.81
N THR A 37 -15.79 4.16 19.92
CA THR A 37 -17.05 4.88 20.07
C THR A 37 -17.07 6.19 19.27
N ALA A 38 -18.22 6.86 19.20
CA ALA A 38 -18.33 8.17 18.55
C ALA A 38 -17.53 9.24 19.30
N GLU A 39 -17.51 9.16 20.64
CA GLU A 39 -16.73 10.02 21.54
C GLU A 39 -15.23 9.82 21.32
N ALA A 40 -14.80 8.57 21.13
CA ALA A 40 -13.41 8.25 20.81
C ALA A 40 -12.97 8.83 19.47
N ILE A 41 -13.84 8.84 18.46
CA ILE A 41 -13.58 9.52 17.19
C ILE A 41 -13.38 11.02 17.40
N THR A 42 -14.24 11.66 18.18
CA THR A 42 -14.12 13.08 18.50
C THR A 42 -12.81 13.38 19.21
N SER A 43 -12.45 12.59 20.21
CA SER A 43 -11.18 12.72 20.95
C SER A 43 -9.96 12.49 20.06
N ALA A 44 -9.99 11.50 19.19
CA ALA A 44 -8.93 11.21 18.24
C ALA A 44 -8.78 12.33 17.20
N MET A 45 -9.87 12.94 16.75
CA MET A 45 -9.85 14.09 15.85
C MET A 45 -9.24 15.34 16.52
N ALA A 46 -9.53 15.59 17.79
CA ALA A 46 -9.00 16.74 18.53
C ALA A 46 -7.46 16.73 18.60
N LEU A 47 -6.81 15.55 18.60
CA LEU A 47 -5.35 15.44 18.58
C LEU A 47 -4.72 15.94 17.25
N SER A 48 -5.49 15.94 16.18
CA SER A 48 -5.04 16.37 14.84
C SER A 48 -5.54 17.77 14.44
N GLU A 49 -6.29 18.45 15.30
CA GLU A 49 -6.90 19.76 14.97
C GLU A 49 -5.89 20.87 14.74
N ALA A 50 -4.68 20.74 15.28
CA ALA A 50 -3.63 21.76 15.16
C ALA A 50 -3.11 21.97 13.71
N HIS A 51 -3.42 21.09 12.76
CA HIS A 51 -2.72 21.03 11.47
C HIS A 51 -3.61 21.02 10.22
N GLY A 52 -4.96 21.09 10.33
CA GLY A 52 -5.79 20.77 9.19
C GLY A 52 -6.85 21.78 8.78
N SER A 53 -6.95 21.96 7.46
CA SER A 53 -8.12 22.60 6.82
C SER A 53 -9.39 21.77 7.07
N ASP A 54 -10.58 22.34 6.83
CA ASP A 54 -11.86 21.61 6.94
C ASP A 54 -11.91 20.38 6.04
N ALA A 55 -11.30 20.44 4.87
CA ALA A 55 -11.16 19.29 3.96
C ALA A 55 -10.34 18.16 4.58
N TRP A 56 -9.25 18.48 5.30
CA TRP A 56 -8.45 17.51 6.05
C TRP A 56 -9.26 16.86 7.17
N ARG A 57 -9.98 17.66 7.95
CA ARG A 57 -10.84 17.16 9.05
C ARG A 57 -11.92 16.22 8.53
N ALA A 58 -12.57 16.57 7.42
CA ALA A 58 -13.56 15.71 6.79
C ALA A 58 -12.95 14.38 6.32
N THR A 59 -11.75 14.41 5.74
CA THR A 59 -11.02 13.23 5.30
C THR A 59 -10.61 12.34 6.47
N LEU A 60 -10.07 12.94 7.54
CA LEU A 60 -9.69 12.22 8.75
C LEU A 60 -10.90 11.55 9.41
N LYS A 61 -12.02 12.27 9.54
CA LYS A 61 -13.28 11.71 10.07
C LYS A 61 -13.74 10.51 9.26
N LYS A 62 -13.72 10.62 7.92
CA LYS A 62 -14.08 9.51 7.03
C LYS A 62 -13.16 8.31 7.23
N LEU A 63 -11.87 8.54 7.40
CA LEU A 63 -10.89 7.48 7.65
C LEU A 63 -11.14 6.79 9.00
N LEU A 64 -11.39 7.54 10.08
CA LEU A 64 -11.66 6.98 11.41
C LEU A 64 -12.98 6.19 11.44
N LEU A 65 -14.01 6.66 10.72
CA LEU A 65 -15.25 5.91 10.53
C LEU A 65 -15.00 4.62 9.76
N PHE A 66 -14.23 4.64 8.69
CA PHE A 66 -13.84 3.42 7.96
C PHE A 66 -13.11 2.43 8.86
N VAL A 67 -12.19 2.89 9.72
CA VAL A 67 -11.53 2.03 10.70
C VAL A 67 -12.54 1.38 11.63
N LYS A 68 -13.49 2.16 12.17
CA LYS A 68 -14.51 1.67 13.10
C LYS A 68 -15.49 0.70 12.43
N GLU A 69 -16.02 1.06 11.27
CA GLU A 69 -17.17 0.40 10.65
C GLU A 69 -16.76 -0.78 9.75
N GLU A 70 -15.55 -0.72 9.17
CA GLU A 70 -15.07 -1.73 8.23
C GLU A 70 -13.88 -2.53 8.78
N MET A 71 -12.82 -1.85 9.24
CA MET A 71 -11.59 -2.57 9.62
C MET A 71 -11.75 -3.36 10.90
N VAL A 72 -12.31 -2.76 11.94
CA VAL A 72 -12.45 -3.42 13.27
C VAL A 72 -13.33 -4.67 13.18
N PRO A 73 -14.54 -4.65 12.57
CA PRO A 73 -15.34 -5.85 12.41
C PRO A 73 -14.63 -6.96 11.61
N ARG A 74 -13.91 -6.59 10.56
CA ARG A 74 -13.16 -7.55 9.74
C ARG A 74 -12.01 -8.19 10.51
N ILE A 75 -11.27 -7.42 11.33
CA ILE A 75 -10.22 -7.95 12.21
C ILE A 75 -10.82 -8.88 13.27
N GLN A 76 -11.94 -8.48 13.87
CA GLN A 76 -12.65 -9.32 14.84
C GLN A 76 -13.18 -10.62 14.22
N GLY A 77 -13.53 -10.61 12.94
CA GLY A 77 -13.93 -11.79 12.18
C GLY A 77 -12.80 -12.81 11.99
N ALA A 78 -11.54 -12.48 12.23
CA ALA A 78 -10.43 -13.43 12.16
C ALA A 78 -10.59 -14.63 13.14
N LYS A 79 -11.36 -14.48 14.22
CA LYS A 79 -11.72 -15.58 15.12
C LYS A 79 -12.46 -16.72 14.41
N GLU A 80 -13.08 -16.47 13.28
CA GLU A 80 -13.80 -17.46 12.48
C GLU A 80 -12.87 -18.46 11.79
N GLU A 81 -11.56 -18.22 11.78
CA GLU A 81 -10.57 -19.19 11.24
C GLU A 81 -10.71 -20.57 11.86
N LEU A 82 -10.91 -20.65 13.18
CA LEU A 82 -11.10 -21.91 13.88
C LEU A 82 -12.42 -22.58 13.48
N THR A 83 -13.50 -21.80 13.39
CA THR A 83 -14.82 -22.31 12.99
C THR A 83 -14.78 -22.85 11.56
N HIS A 84 -14.22 -22.08 10.63
CA HIS A 84 -14.09 -22.48 9.22
C HIS A 84 -13.17 -23.71 9.06
N THR A 85 -12.11 -23.80 9.87
CA THR A 85 -11.26 -25.01 9.88
C THR A 85 -12.03 -26.24 10.32
N MET A 86 -12.80 -26.13 11.40
CA MET A 86 -13.65 -27.23 11.89
C MET A 86 -14.75 -27.60 10.89
N ASP A 87 -15.33 -26.62 10.21
CA ASP A 87 -16.31 -26.80 9.16
C ASP A 87 -15.72 -27.59 7.98
N ALA A 88 -14.53 -27.16 7.52
CA ALA A 88 -13.82 -27.82 6.44
C ALA A 88 -13.45 -29.29 6.81
N LEU A 89 -12.96 -29.53 8.03
CA LEU A 89 -12.66 -30.89 8.53
C LEU A 89 -13.90 -31.76 8.64
N ALA A 90 -15.06 -31.17 8.93
CA ALA A 90 -16.36 -31.85 8.97
C ALA A 90 -16.99 -32.01 7.56
N GLY A 91 -16.30 -31.64 6.48
CA GLY A 91 -16.82 -31.72 5.12
C GLY A 91 -17.90 -30.69 4.80
N ARG A 92 -18.04 -29.65 5.62
CA ARG A 92 -18.95 -28.51 5.35
C ARG A 92 -18.32 -27.51 4.40
N TYR A 93 -19.15 -26.83 3.65
CA TYR A 93 -18.71 -25.79 2.73
C TYR A 93 -18.21 -24.54 3.49
N VAL A 94 -17.05 -24.04 3.11
CA VAL A 94 -16.53 -22.73 3.56
C VAL A 94 -16.45 -21.82 2.35
N GLU A 95 -17.10 -20.67 2.43
CA GLU A 95 -17.09 -19.69 1.34
C GLU A 95 -15.67 -19.17 1.11
N PRO A 96 -15.12 -19.26 -0.13
CA PRO A 96 -13.77 -18.79 -0.41
C PRO A 96 -13.70 -17.27 -0.38
N GLY A 97 -12.60 -16.75 0.16
CA GLY A 97 -12.27 -15.33 0.17
C GLY A 97 -11.07 -15.02 -0.73
N PRO A 98 -10.74 -13.72 -0.93
CA PRO A 98 -9.58 -13.32 -1.71
C PRO A 98 -8.27 -13.73 -1.02
N SER A 99 -7.32 -14.28 -1.79
CA SER A 99 -5.99 -14.63 -1.30
C SER A 99 -5.10 -13.40 -1.16
N GLY A 100 -4.26 -13.38 -0.14
CA GLY A 100 -3.29 -12.32 0.07
C GLY A 100 -2.81 -12.23 1.52
N SER A 101 -1.97 -11.24 1.81
CA SER A 101 -1.51 -10.94 3.16
C SER A 101 -2.18 -9.68 3.69
N PRO A 102 -3.00 -9.76 4.76
CA PRO A 102 -3.60 -8.58 5.38
C PRO A 102 -2.57 -7.54 5.84
N ASN A 103 -1.39 -8.00 6.25
CA ASN A 103 -0.28 -7.14 6.72
C ASN A 103 0.36 -6.30 5.60
N ALA A 104 0.10 -6.63 4.34
CA ALA A 104 0.54 -5.84 3.19
C ALA A 104 -0.49 -4.75 2.76
N GLY A 105 -1.38 -4.35 3.65
CA GLY A 105 -2.39 -3.31 3.40
C GLY A 105 -3.70 -3.82 2.78
N GLY A 106 -3.85 -5.14 2.71
CA GLY A 106 -5.04 -5.78 2.13
C GLY A 106 -6.21 -5.89 3.09
N VAL A 107 -6.83 -4.77 3.53
CA VAL A 107 -8.03 -4.80 4.39
C VAL A 107 -9.18 -5.58 3.75
N SER A 108 -9.26 -5.59 2.43
CA SER A 108 -10.26 -6.36 1.67
C SER A 108 -10.08 -7.88 1.80
N LEU A 109 -8.92 -8.34 2.28
CA LEU A 109 -8.63 -9.76 2.52
C LEU A 109 -9.18 -10.26 3.85
N LEU A 110 -9.58 -9.36 4.72
CA LEU A 110 -10.23 -9.68 5.99
C LEU A 110 -11.76 -9.84 5.81
N PRO A 111 -12.42 -10.68 6.62
CA PRO A 111 -11.84 -11.54 7.65
C PRO A 111 -11.04 -12.71 7.04
N SER A 112 -10.03 -13.15 7.78
CA SER A 112 -9.21 -14.32 7.45
C SER A 112 -9.97 -15.65 7.68
N GLY A 113 -9.33 -16.78 7.35
CA GLY A 113 -9.93 -18.11 7.57
C GLY A 113 -10.77 -18.62 6.40
N ARG A 114 -10.73 -17.93 5.26
CA ARG A 114 -11.43 -18.35 4.02
C ARG A 114 -10.49 -18.73 2.89
N ASN A 115 -9.20 -18.41 3.02
CA ASN A 115 -8.14 -18.71 2.07
C ASN A 115 -6.79 -18.80 2.75
N PHE A 116 -5.81 -19.38 2.07
CA PHE A 116 -4.42 -19.36 2.51
C PHE A 116 -3.84 -17.95 2.42
N TYR A 117 -2.98 -17.62 3.39
CA TYR A 117 -2.13 -16.43 3.29
C TYR A 117 -1.08 -16.67 2.22
N GLY A 118 -1.16 -15.89 1.19
CA GLY A 118 -0.21 -15.95 0.09
C GLY A 118 -0.30 -14.69 -0.75
N THR A 119 0.72 -14.45 -1.55
CA THR A 119 0.68 -13.40 -2.55
C THR A 119 0.30 -14.02 -3.89
N ASP A 120 -0.79 -13.56 -4.50
CA ASP A 120 -1.09 -13.92 -5.88
C ASP A 120 -0.08 -13.21 -6.80
N PRO A 121 0.87 -13.91 -7.44
CA PRO A 121 1.88 -13.29 -8.28
C PRO A 121 1.26 -12.53 -9.48
N ARG A 122 0.03 -12.87 -9.84
CA ARG A 122 -0.70 -12.19 -10.91
C ARG A 122 -1.16 -10.77 -10.53
N THR A 123 -1.08 -10.39 -9.25
CA THR A 123 -1.36 -9.03 -8.80
C THR A 123 -0.12 -8.14 -8.74
N MET A 124 1.02 -8.68 -9.18
CA MET A 124 2.29 -7.94 -9.23
C MET A 124 2.67 -7.60 -10.69
N PRO A 125 3.12 -6.36 -10.91
CA PRO A 125 3.14 -5.27 -9.95
C PRO A 125 1.74 -4.68 -9.74
N SER A 126 1.49 -4.20 -8.51
CA SER A 126 0.27 -3.42 -8.24
C SER A 126 0.35 -2.03 -8.89
N PRO A 127 -0.76 -1.30 -9.07
CA PRO A 127 -0.72 0.07 -9.58
C PRO A 127 0.18 1.01 -8.77
N THR A 128 0.23 0.84 -7.45
CA THR A 128 1.13 1.62 -6.58
C THR A 128 2.59 1.19 -6.76
N GLY A 129 2.85 -0.11 -6.82
CA GLY A 129 4.18 -0.66 -7.13
C GLY A 129 4.69 -0.17 -8.48
N TRP A 130 3.80 -0.09 -9.48
CA TRP A 130 4.10 0.47 -10.79
C TRP A 130 4.58 1.93 -10.72
N GLN A 131 3.84 2.78 -10.01
CA GLN A 131 4.22 4.20 -9.87
C GLN A 131 5.58 4.39 -9.20
N LEU A 132 5.92 3.52 -8.24
CA LEU A 132 7.23 3.54 -7.59
C LEU A 132 8.33 3.03 -8.52
N GLY A 133 8.11 1.92 -9.21
CA GLY A 133 9.06 1.33 -10.15
C GLY A 133 9.42 2.27 -11.30
N VAL A 134 8.44 2.99 -11.86
CA VAL A 134 8.69 4.03 -12.87
C VAL A 134 9.64 5.11 -12.34
N LYS A 135 9.37 5.63 -11.13
CA LYS A 135 10.24 6.66 -10.52
C LYS A 135 11.65 6.15 -10.22
N LEU A 136 11.79 4.88 -9.85
CA LEU A 136 13.10 4.28 -9.61
C LEU A 136 13.88 4.12 -10.91
N GLY A 137 13.25 3.60 -11.95
CA GLY A 137 13.85 3.47 -13.26
C GLY A 137 14.32 4.80 -13.84
N ASP A 138 13.49 5.84 -13.75
CA ASP A 138 13.88 7.19 -14.17
C ASP A 138 15.11 7.69 -13.39
N ARG A 139 15.08 7.61 -12.07
CA ARG A 139 16.19 8.05 -11.22
C ARG A 139 17.47 7.29 -11.46
N MET A 140 17.38 5.98 -11.70
CA MET A 140 18.54 5.16 -12.00
C MET A 140 19.19 5.61 -13.30
N ILE A 141 18.41 5.83 -14.36
CA ILE A 141 18.92 6.30 -15.66
C ILE A 141 19.50 7.72 -15.51
N GLU A 142 18.77 8.64 -14.87
CA GLU A 142 19.23 10.02 -14.64
C GLU A 142 20.58 10.05 -13.90
N LYS A 143 20.69 9.24 -12.83
CA LYS A 143 21.93 9.11 -12.08
C LYS A 143 23.08 8.58 -12.94
N PHE A 144 22.84 7.53 -13.72
CA PHE A 144 23.87 6.95 -14.59
C PHE A 144 24.34 7.97 -15.64
N ILE A 145 23.41 8.72 -16.25
CA ILE A 145 23.75 9.78 -17.22
C ILE A 145 24.56 10.89 -16.54
N ALA A 146 24.18 11.30 -15.35
CA ALA A 146 24.92 12.33 -14.60
C ALA A 146 26.35 11.86 -14.26
N ASP A 147 26.53 10.59 -13.91
CA ASP A 147 27.83 10.03 -13.52
C ASP A 147 28.72 9.70 -14.72
N GLN A 148 28.14 9.24 -15.85
CA GLN A 148 28.87 8.68 -16.98
C GLN A 148 28.75 9.49 -18.30
N GLY A 149 27.84 10.47 -18.35
CA GLY A 149 27.61 11.30 -19.54
C GLY A 149 26.94 10.58 -20.73
N LYS A 150 26.49 9.34 -20.54
CA LYS A 150 25.83 8.52 -21.60
C LYS A 150 24.76 7.61 -21.00
N TYR A 151 23.88 7.10 -21.85
CA TYR A 151 22.90 6.08 -21.45
C TYR A 151 23.58 4.74 -21.12
N PRO A 152 23.03 3.95 -20.17
CA PRO A 152 23.50 2.60 -19.91
C PRO A 152 23.22 1.68 -21.12
N GLU A 153 24.21 0.91 -21.54
CA GLU A 153 24.06 -0.10 -22.60
C GLU A 153 23.43 -1.39 -22.08
N ASN A 154 23.70 -1.71 -20.82
CA ASN A 154 23.19 -2.89 -20.13
C ASN A 154 22.83 -2.53 -18.69
N ILE A 155 21.72 -3.11 -18.21
CA ILE A 155 21.26 -2.97 -16.84
C ILE A 155 21.07 -4.37 -16.25
N GLY A 156 21.80 -4.68 -15.17
CA GLY A 156 21.62 -5.91 -14.41
C GLY A 156 20.68 -5.64 -13.23
N MET A 157 19.60 -6.43 -13.12
CA MET A 157 18.66 -6.34 -12.01
C MET A 157 18.61 -7.65 -11.23
N VAL A 158 18.61 -7.57 -9.90
CA VAL A 158 18.41 -8.71 -9.00
C VAL A 158 17.03 -8.57 -8.35
N LEU A 159 16.12 -9.45 -8.73
CA LEU A 159 14.74 -9.44 -8.23
C LEU A 159 14.58 -10.38 -7.04
N TRP A 160 14.50 -9.83 -5.85
CA TRP A 160 14.27 -10.60 -4.62
C TRP A 160 12.79 -10.77 -4.34
N SER A 161 12.35 -12.00 -4.06
CA SER A 161 10.93 -12.28 -3.80
C SER A 161 10.40 -11.56 -2.56
N GLY A 162 11.13 -11.56 -1.46
CA GLY A 162 10.70 -10.91 -0.21
C GLY A 162 10.46 -9.40 -0.34
N PRO A 163 11.40 -8.59 -0.86
CA PRO A 163 11.18 -7.19 -1.18
C PRO A 163 10.01 -6.95 -2.13
N ASN A 164 9.90 -7.74 -3.21
CA ASN A 164 8.80 -7.62 -4.16
C ASN A 164 7.43 -7.91 -3.55
N MET A 165 7.32 -8.92 -2.67
CA MET A 165 6.07 -9.18 -1.93
C MET A 165 5.68 -8.00 -1.03
N ARG A 166 6.64 -7.38 -0.32
CA ARG A 166 6.38 -6.25 0.58
C ARG A 166 6.04 -4.95 -0.15
N SER A 167 6.65 -4.72 -1.31
CA SER A 167 6.44 -3.53 -2.14
C SER A 167 5.35 -3.70 -3.19
N SER A 168 4.69 -4.87 -3.21
CA SER A 168 3.70 -5.23 -4.23
C SER A 168 4.25 -5.15 -5.66
N GLY A 169 5.49 -5.63 -5.84
CA GLY A 169 6.13 -5.77 -7.14
C GLY A 169 6.84 -4.52 -7.67
N GLN A 170 7.39 -3.68 -6.80
CA GLN A 170 8.11 -2.46 -7.20
C GLN A 170 9.27 -2.73 -8.15
N ASP A 171 10.13 -3.73 -7.84
CA ASP A 171 11.30 -4.05 -8.67
C ASP A 171 10.88 -4.70 -10.00
N ILE A 172 9.78 -5.48 -9.99
CA ILE A 172 9.16 -6.02 -11.21
C ILE A 172 8.64 -4.87 -12.07
N ALA A 173 8.04 -3.85 -11.47
CA ALA A 173 7.57 -2.66 -12.16
C ALA A 173 8.71 -1.87 -12.80
N GLU A 174 9.81 -1.67 -12.07
CA GLU A 174 11.02 -1.03 -12.58
C GLU A 174 11.58 -1.79 -13.78
N PHE A 175 11.68 -3.12 -13.67
CA PHE A 175 12.13 -3.98 -14.77
C PHE A 175 11.25 -3.83 -16.03
N LEU A 176 9.92 -3.91 -15.89
CA LEU A 176 8.98 -3.75 -16.99
C LEU A 176 9.07 -2.36 -17.62
N TYR A 177 9.19 -1.32 -16.80
CA TYR A 177 9.34 0.05 -17.28
C TYR A 177 10.64 0.24 -18.07
N LEU A 178 11.75 -0.33 -17.60
CA LEU A 178 13.03 -0.29 -18.30
C LEU A 178 12.98 -1.04 -19.65
N LEU A 179 12.18 -2.10 -19.76
CA LEU A 179 11.88 -2.77 -21.02
C LEU A 179 10.95 -1.96 -21.95
N GLY A 180 10.35 -0.87 -21.48
CA GLY A 180 9.43 -0.06 -22.25
C GLY A 180 8.01 -0.63 -22.33
N VAL A 181 7.60 -1.45 -21.35
CA VAL A 181 6.25 -2.02 -21.27
C VAL A 181 5.58 -1.68 -19.95
N ARG A 182 4.25 -1.57 -19.95
CA ARG A 182 3.45 -1.36 -18.76
C ARG A 182 2.41 -2.47 -18.57
N PRO A 183 2.09 -2.84 -17.32
CA PRO A 183 1.05 -3.82 -17.04
C PRO A 183 -0.35 -3.26 -17.32
N VAL A 184 -1.23 -4.15 -17.76
CA VAL A 184 -2.67 -3.90 -17.89
C VAL A 184 -3.38 -4.66 -16.78
N TRP A 185 -4.15 -3.93 -15.94
CA TRP A 185 -4.84 -4.52 -14.81
C TRP A 185 -6.32 -4.75 -15.11
N GLN A 186 -6.83 -5.87 -14.63
CA GLN A 186 -8.26 -6.13 -14.62
C GLN A 186 -8.95 -5.25 -13.56
N LYS A 187 -10.01 -4.58 -13.96
CA LYS A 187 -10.83 -3.79 -13.03
C LYS A 187 -11.38 -4.69 -11.91
N GLY A 188 -11.23 -4.22 -10.68
CA GLY A 188 -11.76 -4.89 -9.48
C GLY A 188 -10.81 -5.91 -8.84
N SER A 189 -10.17 -6.80 -9.59
CA SER A 189 -9.25 -7.81 -9.05
C SER A 189 -7.80 -7.35 -8.97
N LEU A 190 -7.44 -6.28 -9.65
CA LEU A 190 -6.07 -5.76 -9.82
C LEU A 190 -5.06 -6.79 -10.37
N ARG A 191 -5.55 -7.86 -10.98
CA ARG A 191 -4.68 -8.83 -11.64
C ARG A 191 -4.12 -8.26 -12.93
N VAL A 192 -2.85 -8.50 -13.16
CA VAL A 192 -2.20 -8.19 -14.45
C VAL A 192 -2.69 -9.19 -15.49
N THR A 193 -3.35 -8.70 -16.52
CA THR A 193 -3.93 -9.51 -17.59
C THR A 193 -3.15 -9.42 -18.91
N GLY A 194 -2.21 -8.48 -18.99
CA GLY A 194 -1.37 -8.29 -20.17
C GLY A 194 -0.32 -7.22 -19.98
N LEU A 195 0.48 -7.03 -21.00
CA LEU A 195 1.47 -5.97 -21.08
C LEU A 195 1.19 -5.11 -22.32
N GLU A 196 1.41 -3.82 -22.21
CA GLU A 196 1.26 -2.83 -23.28
C GLU A 196 2.57 -2.12 -23.50
N VAL A 197 2.97 -1.92 -24.75
CA VAL A 197 4.18 -1.17 -25.10
C VAL A 197 3.96 0.31 -24.79
N ILE A 198 4.89 0.92 -24.07
CA ILE A 198 4.85 2.36 -23.76
C ILE A 198 5.36 3.11 -25.02
N PRO A 199 4.57 4.04 -25.57
CA PRO A 199 5.02 4.86 -26.69
C PRO A 199 6.31 5.62 -26.35
N LEU A 200 7.24 5.74 -27.30
CA LEU A 200 8.50 6.46 -27.10
C LEU A 200 8.28 7.92 -26.67
N THR A 201 7.16 8.52 -27.06
CA THR A 201 6.78 9.88 -26.66
C THR A 201 6.45 10.01 -25.17
N GLU A 202 6.08 8.90 -24.51
CA GLU A 202 5.80 8.83 -23.06
C GLU A 202 7.07 8.44 -22.27
N LEU A 203 7.96 7.65 -22.88
CA LEU A 203 9.26 7.33 -22.32
C LEU A 203 10.17 8.55 -22.47
N LYS A 204 10.37 9.32 -21.41
CA LYS A 204 11.23 10.51 -21.39
C LYS A 204 12.71 10.22 -21.63
N ARG A 205 13.01 9.34 -22.57
CA ARG A 205 14.35 8.81 -22.91
C ARG A 205 14.45 8.38 -24.37
#